data_cd1daae04a5949319eca3bf12d18a321
#
_entry.id   cd1daae04a5949319eca3bf12d18a321
#
_cell.length_a   1.000
_cell.length_b   1.000
_cell.length_c   1.000
_cell.angle_alpha   90.00
_cell.angle_beta   90.00
_cell.angle_gamma   90.00
#
_symmetry.space_group_name_H-M   'P 1'
#
loop_
_entity.id
_entity.type
_entity.pdbx_description
1 polymer ?
#
loop_
_entity_poly.entity_id
_entity_poly.type
_entity_poly.pdbx_seq_one_letter_code
_entity_poly.pdbx_strand_id
1 'polypeptide(L)'
;MVAEGRRLVMDALEAGVNVKALLVAEDAAGQLQPVLEAAARRGVTVERAPRRAFNELADTETPSGVLAVVEWRPKTVADLSLGARATLLVLDAVQDPGNVGGMIRTAYALGAAATVALDGTADPGAHKVLRAAMGAAFRHPVVEARWADFAAFAQANDVAIWAACQGREPPAEGRPDRLALVVGNEGAGLRPEVLAAAARQVGVPMQPGAESLNAATAAAILLYEVMRGRH
;
A
#
# COMPACT_ATOMS: atom_id res chain seq x y z
N MET A 1 -14.44 4.55 5.40
CA MET A 1 -14.40 3.47 4.39
C MET A 1 -14.98 2.18 4.94
N VAL A 2 -15.29 1.21 4.06
CA VAL A 2 -15.77 -0.12 4.46
C VAL A 2 -14.66 -1.14 4.24
N ALA A 3 -14.36 -1.93 5.28
CA ALA A 3 -13.49 -3.10 5.20
C ALA A 3 -14.36 -4.36 5.18
N GLU A 4 -14.21 -5.21 4.17
CA GLU A 4 -14.99 -6.42 3.98
C GLU A 4 -14.12 -7.67 4.14
N GLY A 5 -14.67 -8.64 4.86
CA GLY A 5 -14.09 -9.96 5.04
C GLY A 5 -13.33 -10.12 6.36
N ARG A 6 -13.39 -11.36 6.89
CA ARG A 6 -12.84 -11.70 8.22
C ARG A 6 -11.40 -11.23 8.44
N ARG A 7 -10.56 -11.45 7.43
CA ARG A 7 -9.15 -11.13 7.56
C ARG A 7 -8.92 -9.63 7.64
N LEU A 8 -9.49 -8.84 6.72
CA LEU A 8 -9.28 -7.40 6.67
C LEU A 8 -9.89 -6.70 7.89
N VAL A 9 -11.06 -7.15 8.35
CA VAL A 9 -11.70 -6.64 9.57
C VAL A 9 -10.84 -6.96 10.81
N MET A 10 -10.30 -8.17 10.92
CA MET A 10 -9.40 -8.53 12.01
C MET A 10 -8.14 -7.68 11.98
N ASP A 11 -7.53 -7.51 10.80
CA ASP A 11 -6.34 -6.66 10.63
C ASP A 11 -6.58 -5.21 11.04
N ALA A 12 -7.76 -4.65 10.73
CA ALA A 12 -8.15 -3.31 11.17
C ALA A 12 -8.29 -3.21 12.71
N LEU A 13 -8.96 -4.19 13.30
CA LEU A 13 -9.09 -4.28 14.76
C LEU A 13 -7.73 -4.40 15.45
N GLU A 14 -6.85 -5.28 14.98
CA GLU A 14 -5.51 -5.50 15.55
C GLU A 14 -4.56 -4.33 15.34
N ALA A 15 -4.63 -3.65 14.19
CA ALA A 15 -3.80 -2.50 13.89
C ALA A 15 -4.15 -1.23 14.67
N GLY A 16 -5.23 -1.27 15.45
CA GLY A 16 -5.65 -0.12 16.24
C GLY A 16 -6.40 0.95 15.44
N VAL A 17 -6.81 0.66 14.21
CA VAL A 17 -7.64 1.58 13.40
C VAL A 17 -8.97 1.84 14.11
N ASN A 18 -9.48 3.05 14.01
CA ASN A 18 -10.77 3.40 14.59
C ASN A 18 -11.92 2.73 13.82
N VAL A 19 -12.38 1.61 14.34
CA VAL A 19 -13.53 0.86 13.82
C VAL A 19 -14.80 1.39 14.48
N LYS A 20 -15.66 2.03 13.70
CA LYS A 20 -16.91 2.66 14.21
C LYS A 20 -17.99 1.65 14.50
N ALA A 21 -18.16 0.65 13.61
CA ALA A 21 -19.17 -0.39 13.74
C ALA A 21 -18.77 -1.62 12.92
N LEU A 22 -19.28 -2.77 13.34
CA LEU A 22 -19.30 -3.99 12.55
C LEU A 22 -20.74 -4.31 12.14
N LEU A 23 -20.92 -4.77 10.91
CA LEU A 23 -22.12 -5.42 10.45
C LEU A 23 -21.83 -6.91 10.24
N VAL A 24 -22.63 -7.78 10.82
CA VAL A 24 -22.44 -9.23 10.77
C VAL A 24 -23.70 -9.90 10.25
N ALA A 25 -23.57 -10.80 9.29
CA ALA A 25 -24.68 -11.64 8.86
C ALA A 25 -25.05 -12.63 9.96
N GLU A 26 -26.35 -12.76 10.27
CA GLU A 26 -26.84 -13.56 11.41
C GLU A 26 -26.37 -15.02 11.36
N ASP A 27 -26.37 -15.62 10.16
CA ASP A 27 -25.95 -17.00 9.93
C ASP A 27 -24.42 -17.21 9.97
N ALA A 28 -23.63 -16.15 9.91
CA ALA A 28 -22.17 -16.21 9.95
C ALA A 28 -21.60 -16.03 11.37
N ALA A 29 -22.40 -15.61 12.34
CA ALA A 29 -21.92 -15.22 13.67
C ALA A 29 -21.06 -16.30 14.35
N GLY A 30 -21.43 -17.58 14.21
CA GLY A 30 -20.67 -18.70 14.79
C GLY A 30 -19.25 -18.87 14.22
N GLN A 31 -19.04 -18.47 12.97
CA GLN A 31 -17.73 -18.54 12.28
C GLN A 31 -16.87 -17.29 12.50
N LEU A 32 -17.45 -16.25 13.11
CA LEU A 32 -16.82 -14.94 13.32
C LEU A 32 -16.44 -14.69 14.79
N GLN A 33 -16.50 -15.71 15.64
CA GLN A 33 -16.21 -15.58 17.06
C GLN A 33 -14.93 -14.80 17.37
N PRO A 34 -13.76 -15.06 16.72
CA PRO A 34 -12.55 -14.29 16.99
C PRO A 34 -12.68 -12.79 16.65
N VAL A 35 -13.42 -12.46 15.59
CA VAL A 35 -13.67 -11.05 15.20
C VAL A 35 -14.59 -10.37 16.23
N LEU A 36 -15.64 -11.06 16.67
CA LEU A 36 -16.59 -10.55 17.66
C LEU A 36 -15.91 -10.31 19.02
N GLU A 37 -15.03 -11.20 19.44
CA GLU A 37 -14.23 -11.03 20.66
C GLU A 37 -13.24 -9.85 20.54
N ALA A 38 -12.59 -9.71 19.39
CA ALA A 38 -11.70 -8.57 19.14
C ALA A 38 -12.48 -7.25 19.14
N ALA A 39 -13.66 -7.21 18.54
CA ALA A 39 -14.56 -6.06 18.56
C ALA A 39 -15.01 -5.71 19.98
N ALA A 40 -15.41 -6.71 20.77
CA ALA A 40 -15.84 -6.53 22.14
C ALA A 40 -14.72 -5.95 23.03
N ARG A 41 -13.48 -6.47 22.90
CA ARG A 41 -12.30 -5.91 23.63
C ARG A 41 -12.04 -4.44 23.32
N ARG A 42 -12.50 -3.96 22.15
CA ARG A 42 -12.33 -2.58 21.71
C ARG A 42 -13.57 -1.71 21.87
N GLY A 43 -14.65 -2.26 22.43
CA GLY A 43 -15.91 -1.54 22.59
C GLY A 43 -16.58 -1.18 21.27
N VAL A 44 -16.32 -1.93 20.19
CA VAL A 44 -16.89 -1.66 18.86
C VAL A 44 -18.33 -2.20 18.83
N THR A 45 -19.26 -1.37 18.38
CA THR A 45 -20.65 -1.76 18.19
C THR A 45 -20.77 -2.82 17.09
N VAL A 46 -21.52 -3.89 17.38
CA VAL A 46 -21.79 -4.98 16.44
C VAL A 46 -23.29 -5.01 16.14
N GLU A 47 -23.61 -4.73 14.88
CA GLU A 47 -24.96 -4.86 14.35
C GLU A 47 -25.11 -6.19 13.62
N ARG A 48 -26.33 -6.74 13.61
CA ARG A 48 -26.65 -7.98 12.90
C ARG A 48 -27.70 -7.73 11.84
N ALA A 49 -27.56 -8.38 10.71
CA ALA A 49 -28.51 -8.30 9.62
C ALA A 49 -28.80 -9.70 9.03
N PRO A 50 -30.03 -9.94 8.56
CA PRO A 50 -30.32 -11.12 7.75
C PRO A 50 -29.37 -11.20 6.54
N ARG A 51 -28.97 -12.42 6.16
CA ARG A 51 -28.02 -12.65 5.05
C ARG A 51 -28.36 -11.87 3.78
N ARG A 52 -29.63 -11.80 3.43
CA ARG A 52 -30.10 -11.10 2.24
C ARG A 52 -29.72 -9.61 2.27
N ALA A 53 -30.06 -8.93 3.38
CA ALA A 53 -29.75 -7.50 3.56
C ALA A 53 -28.23 -7.27 3.64
N PHE A 54 -27.48 -8.18 4.28
CA PHE A 54 -26.03 -8.14 4.32
C PHE A 54 -25.42 -8.19 2.92
N ASN A 55 -25.89 -9.11 2.06
CA ASN A 55 -25.37 -9.28 0.70
C ASN A 55 -25.63 -8.07 -0.20
N GLU A 56 -26.66 -7.26 0.06
CA GLU A 56 -26.93 -6.02 -0.65
C GLU A 56 -25.88 -4.93 -0.37
N LEU A 57 -25.15 -5.03 0.74
CA LEU A 57 -24.10 -4.10 1.17
C LEU A 57 -22.68 -4.61 0.87
N ALA A 58 -22.53 -5.90 0.57
CA ALA A 58 -21.25 -6.53 0.30
C ALA A 58 -20.81 -6.28 -1.15
N ASP A 59 -19.52 -6.05 -1.34
CA ASP A 59 -18.91 -5.81 -2.67
C ASP A 59 -18.34 -7.11 -3.30
N THR A 60 -18.20 -8.17 -2.50
CA THR A 60 -17.68 -9.45 -2.98
C THR A 60 -18.80 -10.40 -3.40
N GLU A 61 -18.56 -11.24 -4.42
CA GLU A 61 -19.51 -12.27 -4.88
C GLU A 61 -19.83 -13.31 -3.79
N THR A 62 -18.88 -13.61 -2.93
CA THR A 62 -19.02 -14.58 -1.84
C THR A 62 -18.67 -13.96 -0.49
N PRO A 63 -19.57 -13.13 0.07
CA PRO A 63 -19.29 -12.42 1.30
C PRO A 63 -19.08 -13.34 2.50
N SER A 64 -18.03 -13.11 3.27
CA SER A 64 -17.72 -13.90 4.47
C SER A 64 -18.60 -13.60 5.67
N GLY A 65 -19.52 -12.66 5.53
CA GLY A 65 -20.53 -12.33 6.56
C GLY A 65 -20.08 -11.28 7.57
N VAL A 66 -19.01 -10.52 7.31
CA VAL A 66 -18.63 -9.39 8.15
C VAL A 66 -18.15 -8.21 7.31
N LEU A 67 -18.65 -7.02 7.65
CA LEU A 67 -18.21 -5.71 7.20
C LEU A 67 -17.81 -4.86 8.40
N ALA A 68 -16.85 -3.97 8.24
CA ALA A 68 -16.50 -2.96 9.23
C ALA A 68 -16.51 -1.56 8.62
N VAL A 69 -17.12 -0.61 9.31
CA VAL A 69 -16.94 0.81 9.00
C VAL A 69 -15.70 1.29 9.73
N VAL A 70 -14.67 1.64 8.98
CA VAL A 70 -13.39 2.08 9.54
C VAL A 70 -13.08 3.53 9.17
N GLU A 71 -12.53 4.26 10.12
CA GLU A 71 -12.05 5.61 9.93
C GLU A 71 -10.54 5.55 9.63
N TRP A 72 -10.23 5.29 8.38
CA TRP A 72 -8.88 5.26 7.87
C TRP A 72 -8.82 6.02 6.53
N ARG A 73 -7.74 6.73 6.34
CA ARG A 73 -7.41 7.44 5.10
C ARG A 73 -5.89 7.53 4.96
N PRO A 74 -5.38 7.63 3.73
CA PRO A 74 -3.98 7.95 3.52
C PRO A 74 -3.58 9.26 4.22
N LYS A 75 -2.32 9.35 4.56
CA LYS A 75 -1.67 10.55 5.08
C LYS A 75 -1.30 11.51 3.95
N THR A 76 -0.79 12.67 4.30
CA THR A 76 -0.16 13.62 3.38
C THR A 76 1.36 13.61 3.58
N VAL A 77 2.11 14.23 2.66
CA VAL A 77 3.57 14.36 2.83
C VAL A 77 3.95 15.14 4.09
N ALA A 78 3.10 16.05 4.56
CA ALA A 78 3.31 16.81 5.79
C ALA A 78 3.25 15.93 7.06
N ASP A 79 2.60 14.78 6.98
CA ASP A 79 2.51 13.81 8.08
C ASP A 79 3.72 12.86 8.14
N LEU A 80 4.65 12.94 7.17
CA LEU A 80 5.83 12.09 7.14
C LEU A 80 6.94 12.67 8.02
N SER A 81 7.47 11.83 8.88
CA SER A 81 8.70 12.09 9.61
C SER A 81 9.73 11.02 9.28
N LEU A 82 10.84 11.42 8.69
CA LEU A 82 11.90 10.51 8.27
C LEU A 82 13.01 10.45 9.32
N GLY A 83 13.43 9.24 9.66
CA GLY A 83 14.63 9.00 10.44
C GLY A 83 15.90 9.38 9.66
N ALA A 84 17.07 9.17 10.29
CA ALA A 84 18.37 9.38 9.63
C ALA A 84 18.50 8.52 8.36
N ARG A 85 17.99 7.29 8.42
CA ARG A 85 17.89 6.39 7.26
C ARG A 85 16.43 6.10 6.97
N ALA A 86 16.01 6.29 5.73
CA ALA A 86 14.65 6.03 5.30
C ALA A 86 14.59 5.60 3.83
N THR A 87 13.78 4.60 3.53
CA THR A 87 13.45 4.24 2.16
C THR A 87 11.97 4.42 1.94
N LEU A 88 11.59 5.17 0.92
CA LEU A 88 10.21 5.36 0.48
C LEU A 88 9.97 4.54 -0.78
N LEU A 89 8.83 3.89 -0.89
CA LEU A 89 8.34 3.36 -2.17
C LEU A 89 7.31 4.35 -2.73
N VAL A 90 7.57 4.86 -3.92
CA VAL A 90 6.72 5.87 -4.56
C VAL A 90 6.09 5.27 -5.81
N LEU A 91 4.77 5.40 -5.91
CA LEU A 91 3.95 4.85 -6.99
C LEU A 91 3.53 6.00 -7.91
N ASP A 92 4.04 6.03 -9.13
CA ASP A 92 3.76 7.07 -10.10
C ASP A 92 2.70 6.60 -11.10
N ALA A 93 1.45 6.97 -10.84
CA ALA A 93 0.29 6.62 -11.66
C ALA A 93 0.08 5.10 -11.88
N VAL A 94 0.40 4.26 -10.90
CA VAL A 94 0.11 2.82 -10.92
C VAL A 94 -1.40 2.61 -10.83
N GLN A 95 -2.02 2.03 -11.86
CA GLN A 95 -3.48 1.99 -11.99
C GLN A 95 -4.12 0.69 -11.53
N ASP A 96 -3.40 -0.43 -11.54
CA ASP A 96 -3.96 -1.69 -11.07
C ASP A 96 -4.01 -1.76 -9.54
N PRO A 97 -5.23 -1.89 -8.93
CA PRO A 97 -5.37 -1.93 -7.48
C PRO A 97 -4.64 -3.12 -6.83
N GLY A 98 -4.48 -4.23 -7.54
CA GLY A 98 -3.74 -5.39 -7.08
C GLY A 98 -2.25 -5.09 -6.96
N ASN A 99 -1.68 -4.37 -7.94
CA ASN A 99 -0.29 -3.92 -7.90
C ASN A 99 -0.07 -2.93 -6.75
N VAL A 100 -0.94 -1.91 -6.61
CA VAL A 100 -0.84 -0.92 -5.52
C VAL A 100 -0.86 -1.62 -4.15
N GLY A 101 -1.84 -2.50 -3.91
CA GLY A 101 -1.94 -3.24 -2.65
C GLY A 101 -0.75 -4.18 -2.41
N GLY A 102 -0.28 -4.87 -3.46
CA GLY A 102 0.91 -5.72 -3.41
C GLY A 102 2.18 -4.93 -3.07
N MET A 103 2.35 -3.74 -3.64
CA MET A 103 3.46 -2.83 -3.35
C MET A 103 3.41 -2.30 -1.92
N ILE A 104 2.25 -1.88 -1.40
CA ILE A 104 2.07 -1.48 0.00
C ILE A 104 2.46 -2.62 0.94
N ARG A 105 2.00 -3.85 0.65
CA ARG A 105 2.34 -5.04 1.43
C ARG A 105 3.84 -5.33 1.42
N THR A 106 4.48 -5.24 0.25
CA THR A 106 5.91 -5.45 0.09
C THR A 106 6.72 -4.39 0.83
N ALA A 107 6.33 -3.11 0.71
CA ALA A 107 6.96 -1.99 1.42
C ALA A 107 6.91 -2.18 2.94
N TYR A 108 5.74 -2.57 3.47
CA TYR A 108 5.58 -2.92 4.88
C TYR A 108 6.49 -4.08 5.29
N ALA A 109 6.45 -5.18 4.54
CA ALA A 109 7.20 -6.40 4.87
C ALA A 109 8.71 -6.22 4.85
N LEU A 110 9.22 -5.34 3.98
CA LEU A 110 10.63 -5.03 3.85
C LEU A 110 11.07 -3.84 4.72
N GLY A 111 10.18 -3.23 5.51
CA GLY A 111 10.54 -2.15 6.42
C GLY A 111 10.76 -0.80 5.76
N ALA A 112 10.17 -0.53 4.59
CA ALA A 112 10.15 0.81 4.03
C ALA A 112 9.47 1.79 4.98
N ALA A 113 9.91 3.05 5.01
CA ALA A 113 9.38 4.06 5.93
C ALA A 113 7.95 4.49 5.58
N ALA A 114 7.62 4.52 4.29
CA ALA A 114 6.27 4.79 3.80
C ALA A 114 6.11 4.34 2.35
N THR A 115 4.85 4.20 1.91
CA THR A 115 4.47 4.16 0.49
C THR A 115 3.77 5.46 0.13
N VAL A 116 4.23 6.11 -0.95
CA VAL A 116 3.64 7.35 -1.46
C VAL A 116 2.92 7.05 -2.78
N ALA A 117 1.63 7.23 -2.81
CA ALA A 117 0.80 7.15 -4.01
C ALA A 117 0.69 8.55 -4.62
N LEU A 118 1.31 8.75 -5.77
CA LEU A 118 1.19 10.00 -6.51
C LEU A 118 -0.13 10.05 -7.29
N ASP A 119 -0.53 11.25 -7.66
CA ASP A 119 -1.71 11.49 -8.50
C ASP A 119 -1.70 10.59 -9.75
N GLY A 120 -2.87 10.03 -10.07
CA GLY A 120 -3.05 9.01 -11.11
C GLY A 120 -2.89 7.56 -10.62
N THR A 121 -2.38 7.33 -9.41
CA THR A 121 -2.35 6.00 -8.77
C THR A 121 -3.74 5.60 -8.31
N ALA A 122 -4.08 4.31 -8.37
CA ALA A 122 -5.34 3.80 -7.83
C ALA A 122 -5.44 4.13 -6.33
N ASP A 123 -6.63 4.55 -5.91
CA ASP A 123 -6.90 4.97 -4.54
C ASP A 123 -6.45 3.92 -3.50
N PRO A 124 -5.47 4.25 -2.64
CA PRO A 124 -4.99 3.33 -1.61
C PRO A 124 -6.08 2.90 -0.61
N GLY A 125 -7.16 3.69 -0.49
CA GLY A 125 -8.33 3.40 0.32
C GLY A 125 -9.37 2.52 -0.37
N ALA A 126 -9.22 2.26 -1.67
CA ALA A 126 -10.15 1.40 -2.39
C ALA A 126 -10.14 -0.02 -1.83
N HIS A 127 -11.33 -0.63 -1.74
CA HIS A 127 -11.51 -1.98 -1.19
C HIS A 127 -10.58 -3.03 -1.84
N LYS A 128 -10.40 -2.97 -3.18
CA LYS A 128 -9.51 -3.89 -3.91
C LYS A 128 -8.04 -3.73 -3.50
N VAL A 129 -7.58 -2.48 -3.26
CA VAL A 129 -6.21 -2.21 -2.78
C VAL A 129 -6.01 -2.75 -1.38
N LEU A 130 -6.93 -2.48 -0.46
CA LEU A 130 -6.83 -2.94 0.92
C LEU A 130 -6.84 -4.46 1.04
N ARG A 131 -7.64 -5.15 0.23
CA ARG A 131 -7.63 -6.61 0.16
C ARG A 131 -6.28 -7.14 -0.32
N ALA A 132 -5.72 -6.56 -1.39
CA ALA A 132 -4.42 -6.95 -1.91
C ALA A 132 -3.28 -6.64 -0.92
N ALA A 133 -3.40 -5.56 -0.16
CA ALA A 133 -2.46 -5.18 0.89
C ALA A 133 -2.48 -6.11 2.12
N MET A 134 -3.52 -6.96 2.28
CA MET A 134 -3.59 -7.93 3.38
C MET A 134 -3.37 -7.31 4.77
N GLY A 135 -4.03 -6.17 5.05
CA GLY A 135 -3.91 -5.44 6.31
C GLY A 135 -2.65 -4.60 6.48
N ALA A 136 -1.68 -4.68 5.57
CA ALA A 136 -0.46 -3.87 5.64
C ALA A 136 -0.77 -2.35 5.60
N ALA A 137 -1.78 -1.93 4.83
CA ALA A 137 -2.19 -0.53 4.75
C ALA A 137 -2.58 0.08 6.12
N PHE A 138 -3.05 -0.73 7.06
CA PHE A 138 -3.43 -0.28 8.41
C PHE A 138 -2.23 -0.13 9.35
N ARG A 139 -1.07 -0.70 9.01
CA ARG A 139 0.14 -0.74 9.86
C ARG A 139 1.30 0.05 9.25
N HIS A 140 1.24 0.31 7.95
CA HIS A 140 2.26 0.99 7.18
C HIS A 140 1.83 2.41 6.83
N PRO A 141 2.68 3.43 6.94
CA PRO A 141 2.35 4.76 6.48
C PRO A 141 2.10 4.77 4.96
N VAL A 142 0.87 5.05 4.57
CA VAL A 142 0.47 5.26 3.18
C VAL A 142 0.12 6.73 3.01
N VAL A 143 0.72 7.37 2.02
CA VAL A 143 0.62 8.80 1.74
C VAL A 143 0.07 9.02 0.35
N GLU A 144 -0.82 9.98 0.20
CA GLU A 144 -1.21 10.52 -1.10
C GLU A 144 -0.57 11.90 -1.31
N ALA A 145 -0.06 12.13 -2.51
CA ALA A 145 0.60 13.38 -2.84
C ALA A 145 0.51 13.70 -4.34
N ARG A 146 0.54 14.98 -4.67
CA ARG A 146 0.89 15.40 -6.02
C ARG A 146 2.41 15.33 -6.19
N TRP A 147 2.85 15.11 -7.42
CA TRP A 147 4.29 15.08 -7.69
C TRP A 147 5.03 16.31 -7.17
N ALA A 148 4.49 17.51 -7.40
CA ALA A 148 5.13 18.76 -6.97
C ALA A 148 5.33 18.82 -5.44
N ASP A 149 4.34 18.38 -4.66
CA ASP A 149 4.39 18.37 -3.19
C ASP A 149 5.42 17.35 -2.70
N PHE A 150 5.44 16.15 -3.33
CA PHE A 150 6.44 15.13 -3.02
C PHE A 150 7.86 15.56 -3.38
N ALA A 151 8.07 16.15 -4.56
CA ALA A 151 9.39 16.62 -5.00
C ALA A 151 9.94 17.71 -4.07
N ALA A 152 9.10 18.66 -3.65
CA ALA A 152 9.48 19.67 -2.66
C ALA A 152 9.85 19.03 -1.30
N PHE A 153 9.05 18.06 -0.84
CA PHE A 153 9.36 17.30 0.37
C PHE A 153 10.68 16.53 0.26
N ALA A 154 10.92 15.87 -0.86
CA ALA A 154 12.15 15.11 -1.10
C ALA A 154 13.38 16.02 -1.06
N GLN A 155 13.31 17.17 -1.71
CA GLN A 155 14.39 18.17 -1.68
C GLN A 155 14.64 18.71 -0.26
N ALA A 156 13.60 19.08 0.47
CA ALA A 156 13.71 19.64 1.81
C ALA A 156 14.24 18.64 2.85
N ASN A 157 14.14 17.34 2.57
CA ASN A 157 14.56 16.26 3.47
C ASN A 157 15.76 15.46 2.98
N ASP A 158 16.47 15.93 1.95
CA ASP A 158 17.63 15.25 1.33
C ASP A 158 17.32 13.81 0.91
N VAL A 159 16.13 13.56 0.35
CA VAL A 159 15.71 12.27 -0.18
C VAL A 159 16.13 12.16 -1.64
N ALA A 160 17.08 11.28 -1.93
CA ALA A 160 17.47 10.99 -3.31
C ALA A 160 16.37 10.20 -4.02
N ILE A 161 16.07 10.56 -5.27
CA ILE A 161 15.05 9.90 -6.09
C ILE A 161 15.74 8.92 -7.04
N TRP A 162 15.34 7.65 -6.97
CA TRP A 162 15.75 6.62 -7.92
C TRP A 162 14.54 6.14 -8.72
N ALA A 163 14.66 6.17 -10.04
CA ALA A 163 13.62 5.80 -10.98
C ALA A 163 13.77 4.33 -11.40
N ALA A 164 12.72 3.52 -11.19
CA ALA A 164 12.68 2.15 -11.69
C ALA A 164 12.40 2.16 -13.20
N CYS A 165 13.37 1.75 -13.99
CA CYS A 165 13.31 1.76 -15.45
C CYS A 165 13.73 0.41 -16.01
N GLN A 166 13.07 0.01 -17.11
CA GLN A 166 13.45 -1.20 -17.83
C GLN A 166 14.83 -1.02 -18.51
N GLY A 167 15.59 -2.12 -18.64
CA GLY A 167 16.91 -2.11 -19.32
C GLY A 167 17.98 -1.34 -18.57
N ARG A 168 17.83 -1.12 -17.27
CA ARG A 168 18.83 -0.51 -16.40
C ARG A 168 19.46 -1.56 -15.48
N GLU A 169 20.65 -1.22 -14.98
CA GLU A 169 21.37 -2.05 -14.02
C GLU A 169 20.69 -2.04 -12.66
N PRO A 170 20.84 -3.13 -11.87
CA PRO A 170 20.32 -3.19 -10.52
C PRO A 170 20.96 -2.14 -9.61
N PRO A 171 20.36 -1.86 -8.45
CA PRO A 171 20.95 -0.99 -7.45
C PRO A 171 22.33 -1.53 -7.01
N ALA A 172 23.40 -0.82 -7.36
CA ALA A 172 24.74 -1.13 -6.91
C ALA A 172 25.04 -0.45 -5.54
N GLU A 173 26.29 -0.54 -5.08
CA GLU A 173 26.78 0.16 -3.88
C GLU A 173 26.57 1.68 -3.93
N GLY A 174 26.68 2.37 -2.79
CA GLY A 174 26.54 3.83 -2.70
C GLY A 174 25.11 4.32 -2.56
N ARG A 175 24.27 3.59 -1.79
CA ARG A 175 22.89 3.98 -1.52
C ARG A 175 22.83 5.18 -0.57
N PRO A 176 22.02 6.20 -0.90
CA PRO A 176 21.79 7.33 0.00
C PRO A 176 21.11 6.87 1.30
N ASP A 177 21.33 7.57 2.40
CA ASP A 177 20.65 7.29 3.66
C ASP A 177 19.13 7.46 3.51
N ARG A 178 18.69 8.50 2.80
CA ARG A 178 17.27 8.72 2.48
C ARG A 178 17.05 8.54 0.98
N LEU A 179 16.17 7.62 0.63
CA LEU A 179 15.94 7.20 -0.75
C LEU A 179 14.44 7.03 -1.03
N ALA A 180 14.01 7.54 -2.16
CA ALA A 180 12.71 7.24 -2.77
C ALA A 180 12.93 6.37 -4.02
N LEU A 181 12.46 5.13 -3.99
CA LEU A 181 12.37 4.28 -5.17
C LEU A 181 11.01 4.54 -5.84
N VAL A 182 11.04 5.11 -7.04
CA VAL A 182 9.83 5.44 -7.80
C VAL A 182 9.55 4.38 -8.85
N VAL A 183 8.34 3.83 -8.82
CA VAL A 183 7.84 2.83 -9.78
C VAL A 183 6.68 3.44 -10.55
N GLY A 184 6.72 3.34 -11.88
CA GLY A 184 5.76 3.97 -12.76
C GLY A 184 4.59 3.09 -13.16
N ASN A 185 3.72 3.69 -13.98
CA ASN A 185 2.55 3.06 -14.60
C ASN A 185 2.95 1.83 -15.41
N GLU A 186 2.09 0.83 -15.45
CA GLU A 186 2.31 -0.47 -16.08
C GLU A 186 2.54 -0.37 -17.61
N GLY A 187 1.90 0.59 -18.26
CA GLY A 187 1.99 0.80 -19.71
C GLY A 187 2.84 2.00 -20.08
N ALA A 188 2.61 3.16 -19.45
CA ALA A 188 3.26 4.42 -19.79
C ALA A 188 4.62 4.61 -19.10
N GLY A 189 4.95 3.83 -18.07
CA GLY A 189 6.16 4.00 -17.28
C GLY A 189 6.11 5.22 -16.36
N LEU A 190 7.24 5.84 -16.14
CA LEU A 190 7.40 7.02 -15.30
C LEU A 190 7.16 8.32 -16.08
N ARG A 191 6.55 9.29 -15.42
CA ARG A 191 6.36 10.64 -15.99
C ARG A 191 7.70 11.33 -16.28
N PRO A 192 7.77 12.19 -17.32
CA PRO A 192 9.01 12.90 -17.69
C PRO A 192 9.61 13.72 -16.55
N GLU A 193 8.78 14.38 -15.74
CA GLU A 193 9.22 15.17 -14.59
C GLU A 193 9.85 14.30 -13.48
N VAL A 194 9.38 13.07 -13.29
CA VAL A 194 9.97 12.10 -12.35
C VAL A 194 11.34 11.65 -12.84
N LEU A 195 11.44 11.33 -14.13
CA LEU A 195 12.70 10.94 -14.76
C LEU A 195 13.74 12.06 -14.72
N ALA A 196 13.31 13.31 -14.93
CA ALA A 196 14.20 14.48 -14.87
C ALA A 196 14.73 14.75 -13.45
N ALA A 197 13.94 14.44 -12.41
CA ALA A 197 14.34 14.62 -11.01
C ALA A 197 15.15 13.43 -10.46
N ALA A 198 15.21 12.32 -11.19
CA ALA A 198 15.88 11.11 -10.71
C ALA A 198 17.40 11.27 -10.71
N ALA A 199 18.02 11.12 -9.54
CA ALA A 199 19.47 11.08 -9.39
C ALA A 199 20.06 9.80 -10.01
N ARG A 200 19.26 8.74 -10.15
CA ARG A 200 19.67 7.46 -10.74
C ARG A 200 18.47 6.72 -11.33
N GLN A 201 18.71 6.02 -12.44
CA GLN A 201 17.79 5.03 -12.99
C GLN A 201 18.31 3.64 -12.65
N VAL A 202 17.44 2.77 -12.12
CA VAL A 202 17.75 1.40 -11.72
C VAL A 202 16.75 0.44 -12.35
N GLY A 203 17.13 -0.82 -12.55
CA GLY A 203 16.27 -1.81 -13.18
C GLY A 203 16.54 -3.21 -12.70
N VAL A 204 15.67 -4.14 -13.12
CA VAL A 204 15.87 -5.58 -12.92
C VAL A 204 16.48 -6.13 -14.20
N PRO A 205 17.65 -6.79 -14.14
CA PRO A 205 18.22 -7.47 -15.29
C PRO A 205 17.28 -8.58 -15.77
N MET A 206 17.00 -8.60 -17.07
CA MET A 206 16.11 -9.59 -17.67
C MET A 206 16.83 -10.33 -18.81
N GLN A 207 16.34 -11.52 -19.11
CA GLN A 207 16.81 -12.29 -20.28
C GLN A 207 16.46 -11.54 -21.56
N PRO A 208 17.31 -11.60 -22.60
CA PRO A 208 16.97 -11.09 -23.91
C PRO A 208 15.66 -11.68 -24.42
N GLY A 209 14.74 -10.84 -24.91
CA GLY A 209 13.43 -11.22 -25.39
C GLY A 209 12.31 -11.22 -24.34
N ALA A 210 12.60 -11.04 -23.06
CA ALA A 210 11.58 -10.76 -22.06
C ALA A 210 11.10 -9.30 -22.20
N GLU A 211 9.79 -9.09 -22.36
CA GLU A 211 9.24 -7.75 -22.56
C GLU A 211 9.26 -6.92 -21.27
N SER A 212 8.69 -7.43 -20.18
CA SER A 212 8.63 -6.73 -18.90
C SER A 212 8.31 -7.68 -17.74
N LEU A 213 8.52 -7.22 -16.51
CA LEU A 213 7.94 -7.81 -15.30
C LEU A 213 6.68 -7.03 -14.91
N ASN A 214 5.76 -7.70 -14.23
CA ASN A 214 4.68 -7.02 -13.53
C ASN A 214 5.25 -5.93 -12.60
N ALA A 215 4.61 -4.75 -12.54
CA ALA A 215 5.11 -3.59 -11.81
C ALA A 215 5.34 -3.88 -10.31
N ALA A 216 4.44 -4.62 -9.66
CA ALA A 216 4.61 -4.98 -8.25
C ALA A 216 5.77 -5.97 -8.05
N THR A 217 5.98 -6.89 -9.00
CA THR A 217 7.13 -7.81 -8.97
C THR A 217 8.45 -7.06 -9.13
N ALA A 218 8.54 -6.15 -10.09
CA ALA A 218 9.73 -5.32 -10.29
C ALA A 218 10.02 -4.46 -9.06
N ALA A 219 8.98 -3.83 -8.51
CA ALA A 219 9.07 -3.05 -7.27
C ALA A 219 9.58 -3.90 -6.09
N ALA A 220 9.10 -5.13 -5.93
CA ALA A 220 9.52 -6.03 -4.86
C ALA A 220 11.00 -6.39 -4.95
N ILE A 221 11.48 -6.73 -6.15
CA ILE A 221 12.88 -7.06 -6.40
C ILE A 221 13.77 -5.86 -6.12
N LEU A 222 13.46 -4.71 -6.71
CA LEU A 222 14.26 -3.50 -6.54
C LEU A 222 14.26 -2.99 -5.10
N LEU A 223 13.10 -3.03 -4.43
CA LEU A 223 13.01 -2.63 -3.03
C LEU A 223 13.81 -3.58 -2.12
N TYR A 224 13.75 -4.89 -2.37
CA TYR A 224 14.58 -5.85 -1.65
C TYR A 224 16.07 -5.56 -1.82
N GLU A 225 16.54 -5.33 -3.05
CA GLU A 225 17.93 -4.98 -3.32
C GLU A 225 18.32 -3.67 -2.65
N VAL A 226 17.46 -2.67 -2.63
CA VAL A 226 17.65 -1.40 -1.92
C VAL A 226 17.68 -1.60 -0.42
N MET A 227 16.87 -2.46 0.15
CA MET A 227 16.77 -2.67 1.61
C MET A 227 17.78 -3.68 2.16
N ARG A 228 18.33 -4.54 1.30
CA ARG A 228 19.31 -5.58 1.71
C ARG A 228 20.50 -4.95 2.43
N GLY A 229 20.77 -5.42 3.65
CA GLY A 229 21.85 -4.91 4.52
C GLY A 229 21.51 -3.64 5.30
N ARG A 230 20.23 -3.24 5.37
CA ARG A 230 19.76 -2.13 6.22
C ARG A 230 19.10 -2.59 7.54
N HIS A 231 18.94 -3.89 7.73
CA HIS A 231 18.39 -4.52 8.93
C HIS A 231 19.47 -4.80 9.96
#